data_28ededacbf2d787dff940d96189455bb
#
_entry.id   28ededacbf2d787dff940d96189455bb
#
_cell.length_a   1.000
_cell.length_b   1.000
_cell.length_c   1.000
_cell.angle_alpha   90.00
_cell.angle_beta   90.00
_cell.angle_gamma   90.00
#
_symmetry.space_group_name_H-M   'P 1'
#
loop_
_entity.id
_entity.type
_entity.pdbx_description
1 polymer ?
#
loop_
_entity_poly.entity_id
_entity_poly.type
_entity_poly.pdbx_seq_one_letter_code
_entity_poly.pdbx_strand_id
1 'polypeptide(L)'
;LRQLIADDTVGQILIDIDSPGGSVYGVAELADEIQSARAQKPVIAVANSLAASAAYWIGCSASEFYVTPGGEVGSIGVWQAHQDYSKALEEAGVKTTLISAGRFKVEGNPYSPLDAEAQSFMQSRVDDYYAAFTKAVARGRGAPIAQVREGMGQGRVLGADAALAQNMVDGIATLDDVIKKMRRNARQLSKPGAMRLRQARDALALL
;
A
#
# COMPACT_ATOMS: atom_id res chain seq x y z
N LEU A 1 2.29 -14.83 -2.83
CA LEU A 1 1.26 -14.83 -1.80
C LEU A 1 0.37 -16.08 -1.92
N ARG A 2 -0.29 -16.34 -3.06
CA ARG A 2 -1.24 -17.47 -3.27
C ARG A 2 -0.67 -18.84 -2.92
N GLN A 3 0.57 -19.11 -3.30
CA GLN A 3 1.26 -20.37 -2.95
C GLN A 3 1.39 -20.53 -1.43
N LEU A 4 1.77 -19.46 -0.69
CA LEU A 4 1.89 -19.49 0.77
C LEU A 4 0.51 -19.65 1.45
N ILE A 5 -0.54 -19.10 0.85
CA ILE A 5 -1.90 -19.27 1.37
C ILE A 5 -2.37 -20.73 1.18
N ALA A 6 -2.09 -21.34 0.03
CA ALA A 6 -2.51 -22.70 -0.32
C ALA A 6 -1.68 -23.80 0.39
N ASP A 7 -0.51 -23.47 0.92
CA ASP A 7 0.38 -24.42 1.59
C ASP A 7 -0.01 -24.60 3.06
N ASP A 8 -0.60 -25.74 3.42
CA ASP A 8 -1.04 -26.05 4.78
C ASP A 8 0.10 -26.08 5.82
N THR A 9 1.36 -26.20 5.39
CA THR A 9 2.53 -26.12 6.28
C THR A 9 2.88 -24.70 6.69
N VAL A 10 2.40 -23.69 5.95
CA VAL A 10 2.57 -22.27 6.23
C VAL A 10 1.48 -21.79 7.18
N GLY A 11 1.81 -21.56 8.43
CA GLY A 11 0.85 -21.08 9.43
C GLY A 11 0.68 -19.55 9.48
N GLN A 12 1.67 -18.79 9.06
CA GLN A 12 1.69 -17.30 9.06
C GLN A 12 2.56 -16.80 7.90
N ILE A 13 2.27 -15.60 7.41
CA ILE A 13 3.02 -14.96 6.33
C ILE A 13 3.63 -13.66 6.86
N LEU A 14 4.91 -13.42 6.58
CA LEU A 14 5.61 -12.18 6.85
C LEU A 14 5.93 -11.47 5.55
N ILE A 15 5.59 -10.17 5.50
CA ILE A 15 5.96 -9.27 4.42
C ILE A 15 7.01 -8.30 4.98
N ASP A 16 8.25 -8.44 4.55
CA ASP A 16 9.34 -7.53 4.85
C ASP A 16 9.38 -6.44 3.77
N ILE A 17 9.26 -5.17 4.18
CA ILE A 17 9.08 -4.04 3.26
C ILE A 17 10.20 -3.03 3.49
N ASP A 18 10.95 -2.75 2.43
CA ASP A 18 11.86 -1.60 2.33
C ASP A 18 11.68 -0.97 0.95
N SER A 19 10.78 0.04 0.87
CA SER A 19 10.39 0.59 -0.42
C SER A 19 9.78 1.99 -0.29
N PRO A 20 10.17 2.93 -1.18
CA PRO A 20 9.56 4.26 -1.28
C PRO A 20 8.18 4.24 -1.96
N GLY A 21 7.72 3.09 -2.45
CA GLY A 21 6.56 2.97 -3.31
C GLY A 21 6.91 2.95 -4.79
N GLY A 22 6.02 3.47 -5.64
CA GLY A 22 6.21 3.45 -7.08
C GLY A 22 4.90 3.54 -7.85
N SER A 23 4.82 2.83 -8.98
CA SER A 23 3.64 2.80 -9.82
C SER A 23 2.40 2.30 -9.07
N VAL A 24 1.26 2.91 -9.34
CA VAL A 24 -0.04 2.55 -8.75
C VAL A 24 -0.67 1.30 -9.35
N TYR A 25 -0.20 0.89 -10.54
CA TYR A 25 -0.81 -0.22 -11.27
C TYR A 25 -0.63 -1.55 -10.56
N GLY A 26 -1.74 -2.28 -10.33
CA GLY A 26 -1.76 -3.58 -9.65
C GLY A 26 -1.65 -3.51 -8.12
N VAL A 27 -1.48 -2.31 -7.54
CA VAL A 27 -1.34 -2.15 -6.08
C VAL A 27 -2.66 -2.41 -5.36
N ALA A 28 -3.78 -1.90 -5.90
CA ALA A 28 -5.10 -2.10 -5.31
C ALA A 28 -5.47 -3.59 -5.27
N GLU A 29 -5.22 -4.30 -6.37
CA GLU A 29 -5.48 -5.74 -6.49
C GLU A 29 -4.63 -6.56 -5.52
N LEU A 30 -3.33 -6.23 -5.39
CA LEU A 30 -2.45 -6.89 -4.43
C LEU A 30 -2.88 -6.60 -2.98
N ALA A 31 -3.24 -5.36 -2.67
CA ALA A 31 -3.74 -4.97 -1.36
C ALA A 31 -5.03 -5.71 -0.99
N ASP A 32 -5.96 -5.88 -1.93
CA ASP A 32 -7.18 -6.64 -1.75
C ASP A 32 -6.90 -8.15 -1.59
N GLU A 33 -5.91 -8.68 -2.29
CA GLU A 33 -5.48 -10.07 -2.13
C GLU A 33 -4.88 -10.30 -0.72
N ILE A 34 -4.05 -9.37 -0.22
CA ILE A 34 -3.51 -9.43 1.16
C ILE A 34 -4.63 -9.33 2.19
N GLN A 35 -5.56 -8.39 1.98
CA GLN A 35 -6.71 -8.22 2.86
C GLN A 35 -7.58 -9.50 2.92
N SER A 36 -7.76 -10.18 1.80
CA SER A 36 -8.49 -11.45 1.73
C SER A 36 -7.73 -12.60 2.39
N ALA A 37 -6.40 -12.60 2.26
CA ALA A 37 -5.52 -13.60 2.87
C ALA A 37 -5.60 -13.59 4.40
N ARG A 38 -5.84 -12.42 5.03
CA ARG A 38 -5.96 -12.26 6.49
C ARG A 38 -7.05 -13.15 7.11
N ALA A 39 -8.10 -13.46 6.36
CA ALA A 39 -9.16 -14.35 6.82
C ALA A 39 -8.72 -15.82 6.89
N GLN A 40 -7.68 -16.19 6.15
CA GLN A 40 -7.19 -17.57 6.05
C GLN A 40 -5.96 -17.80 6.94
N LYS A 41 -4.99 -16.88 6.88
CA LYS A 41 -3.74 -16.96 7.66
C LYS A 41 -3.34 -15.57 8.14
N PRO A 42 -2.73 -15.40 9.33
CA PRO A 42 -2.16 -14.13 9.75
C PRO A 42 -1.10 -13.68 8.74
N VAL A 43 -1.27 -12.46 8.23
CA VAL A 43 -0.29 -11.78 7.38
C VAL A 43 0.25 -10.61 8.18
N ILE A 44 1.53 -10.61 8.48
CA ILE A 44 2.20 -9.56 9.24
C ILE A 44 3.12 -8.80 8.28
N ALA A 45 3.12 -7.48 8.36
CA ALA A 45 4.04 -6.63 7.59
C ALA A 45 4.99 -5.87 8.52
N VAL A 46 6.21 -5.62 8.06
CA VAL A 46 7.21 -4.80 8.73
C VAL A 46 7.79 -3.80 7.73
N ALA A 47 7.71 -2.52 8.03
CA ALA A 47 8.51 -1.49 7.36
C ALA A 47 9.94 -1.54 7.93
N ASN A 48 10.86 -2.12 7.15
CA ASN A 48 12.23 -2.41 7.56
C ASN A 48 13.25 -1.84 6.54
N SER A 49 13.46 -0.54 6.43
CA SER A 49 13.03 0.54 7.34
C SER A 49 11.97 1.47 6.74
N LEU A 50 11.68 1.40 5.44
CA LEU A 50 10.78 2.31 4.74
C LEU A 50 9.59 1.57 4.12
N ALA A 51 8.38 2.06 4.38
CA ALA A 51 7.20 1.68 3.60
C ALA A 51 6.39 2.93 3.26
N ALA A 52 6.61 3.49 2.09
CA ALA A 52 5.97 4.72 1.65
C ALA A 52 5.09 4.50 0.41
N SER A 53 4.04 5.32 0.26
CA SER A 53 3.16 5.33 -0.92
C SER A 53 2.57 3.93 -1.21
N ALA A 54 2.74 3.37 -2.41
CA ALA A 54 2.28 2.04 -2.78
C ALA A 54 2.73 0.94 -1.78
N ALA A 55 3.94 1.06 -1.22
CA ALA A 55 4.44 0.13 -0.22
C ALA A 55 3.68 0.23 1.12
N TYR A 56 3.28 1.44 1.52
CA TYR A 56 2.40 1.63 2.67
C TYR A 56 1.00 1.04 2.41
N TRP A 57 0.46 1.22 1.21
CA TRP A 57 -0.82 0.62 0.81
C TRP A 57 -0.80 -0.90 0.96
N ILE A 58 0.28 -1.54 0.52
CA ILE A 58 0.50 -2.99 0.68
C ILE A 58 0.61 -3.35 2.17
N GLY A 59 1.47 -2.66 2.93
CA GLY A 59 1.73 -2.95 4.34
C GLY A 59 0.49 -2.79 5.22
N CYS A 60 -0.28 -1.70 5.05
CA CYS A 60 -1.48 -1.45 5.85
C CYS A 60 -2.64 -2.43 5.57
N SER A 61 -2.53 -3.24 4.50
CA SER A 61 -3.49 -4.30 4.19
C SER A 61 -3.24 -5.59 4.96
N ALA A 62 -2.09 -5.73 5.65
CA ALA A 62 -1.76 -6.87 6.50
C ALA A 62 -2.64 -6.93 7.76
N SER A 63 -2.62 -8.07 8.47
CA SER A 63 -3.33 -8.25 9.75
C SER A 63 -2.74 -7.39 10.85
N GLU A 64 -1.41 -7.26 10.85
CA GLU A 64 -0.63 -6.40 11.72
C GLU A 64 0.47 -5.75 10.88
N PHE A 65 0.75 -4.49 11.15
CA PHE A 65 1.78 -3.74 10.46
C PHE A 65 2.71 -3.04 11.46
N TYR A 66 3.99 -3.34 11.38
CA TYR A 66 5.03 -2.78 12.25
C TYR A 66 5.98 -1.89 11.46
N VAL A 67 6.65 -0.99 12.18
CA VAL A 67 7.76 -0.19 11.66
C VAL A 67 8.96 -0.35 12.59
N THR A 68 10.17 -0.39 12.03
CA THR A 68 11.39 -0.42 12.83
C THR A 68 11.60 0.90 13.57
N PRO A 69 12.34 0.93 14.72
CA PRO A 69 12.50 2.16 15.53
C PRO A 69 13.03 3.37 14.76
N GLY A 70 13.90 3.16 13.78
CA GLY A 70 14.41 4.22 12.90
C GLY A 70 13.69 4.28 11.55
N GLY A 71 12.58 3.56 11.40
CA GLY A 71 11.86 3.47 10.14
C GLY A 71 10.81 4.55 9.95
N GLU A 72 10.30 4.62 8.74
CA GLU A 72 9.32 5.60 8.30
C GLU A 72 8.23 4.96 7.46
N VAL A 73 6.99 5.46 7.60
CA VAL A 73 5.84 5.00 6.81
C VAL A 73 4.97 6.18 6.36
N GLY A 74 4.15 5.97 5.35
CA GLY A 74 3.18 6.98 4.94
C GLY A 74 3.24 7.32 3.47
N SER A 75 3.42 8.61 3.12
CA SER A 75 3.28 9.08 1.74
C SER A 75 1.93 8.66 1.13
N ILE A 76 0.84 8.81 1.92
CA ILE A 76 -0.52 8.49 1.47
C ILE A 76 -0.96 9.59 0.51
N GLY A 77 -0.61 9.42 -0.75
CA GLY A 77 -0.85 10.38 -1.80
C GLY A 77 -0.54 9.80 -3.17
N VAL A 78 -1.04 10.46 -4.21
CA VAL A 78 -0.82 10.11 -5.61
C VAL A 78 -0.46 11.38 -6.36
N TRP A 79 0.48 11.30 -7.27
CA TRP A 79 0.85 12.41 -8.11
C TRP A 79 1.18 11.95 -9.52
N GLN A 80 1.02 12.84 -10.48
CA GLN A 80 1.44 12.69 -11.85
C GLN A 80 2.13 13.97 -12.31
N ALA A 81 3.18 13.87 -13.09
CA ALA A 81 3.87 15.03 -13.64
C ALA A 81 3.70 15.07 -15.17
N HIS A 82 3.45 16.25 -15.70
CA HIS A 82 3.64 16.60 -17.09
C HIS A 82 4.90 17.47 -17.20
N GLN A 83 5.73 17.18 -18.19
CA GLN A 83 6.91 17.98 -18.52
C GLN A 83 6.73 18.54 -19.95
N ASP A 84 6.87 19.85 -20.10
CA ASP A 84 6.80 20.52 -21.40
C ASP A 84 8.21 20.88 -21.86
N TYR A 85 8.65 20.24 -22.92
CA TYR A 85 9.94 20.51 -23.57
C TYR A 85 9.79 21.34 -24.85
N SER A 86 8.58 21.79 -25.21
CA SER A 86 8.31 22.45 -26.49
C SER A 86 9.23 23.65 -26.75
N LYS A 87 9.40 24.52 -25.74
CA LYS A 87 10.26 25.68 -25.85
C LYS A 87 11.74 25.35 -25.96
N ALA A 88 12.23 24.38 -25.20
CA ALA A 88 13.62 23.93 -25.27
C ALA A 88 13.95 23.32 -26.65
N LEU A 89 13.02 22.57 -27.22
CA LEU A 89 13.17 21.99 -28.56
C LEU A 89 13.13 23.07 -29.65
N GLU A 90 12.26 24.07 -29.53
CA GLU A 90 12.20 25.23 -30.43
C GLU A 90 13.53 26.00 -30.45
N GLU A 91 14.10 26.30 -29.27
CA GLU A 91 15.39 26.95 -29.11
C GLU A 91 16.55 26.10 -29.68
N ALA A 92 16.44 24.77 -29.62
CA ALA A 92 17.39 23.83 -30.25
C ALA A 92 17.16 23.62 -31.75
N GLY A 93 16.18 24.31 -32.36
CA GLY A 93 15.83 24.14 -33.78
C GLY A 93 15.18 22.80 -34.13
N VAL A 94 14.65 22.08 -33.15
CA VAL A 94 13.98 20.79 -33.33
C VAL A 94 12.47 21.00 -33.42
N LYS A 95 11.89 20.63 -34.58
CA LYS A 95 10.44 20.62 -34.78
C LYS A 95 9.90 19.20 -34.64
N THR A 96 9.10 18.95 -33.63
CA THR A 96 8.41 17.65 -33.43
C THR A 96 7.03 17.69 -34.08
N THR A 97 6.72 16.68 -34.88
CA THR A 97 5.38 16.47 -35.46
C THR A 97 4.83 15.14 -34.97
N LEU A 98 3.70 15.16 -34.27
CA LEU A 98 3.02 13.96 -33.83
C LEU A 98 1.99 13.53 -34.87
N ILE A 99 2.03 12.27 -35.29
CA ILE A 99 1.06 11.65 -36.22
C ILE A 99 0.35 10.56 -35.40
N SER A 100 -0.95 10.71 -35.19
CA SER A 100 -1.70 9.80 -34.32
C SER A 100 -3.10 9.55 -34.82
N ALA A 101 -3.71 8.47 -34.34
CA ALA A 101 -5.12 8.16 -34.47
C ALA A 101 -5.76 8.02 -33.10
N GLY A 102 -6.97 8.59 -32.94
CA GLY A 102 -7.68 8.72 -31.66
C GLY A 102 -7.50 10.12 -31.06
N ARG A 103 -8.66 10.73 -30.71
CA ARG A 103 -8.72 12.15 -30.27
C ARG A 103 -7.70 12.50 -29.18
N PHE A 104 -7.58 11.65 -28.17
CA PHE A 104 -6.75 11.90 -26.98
C PHE A 104 -5.43 11.12 -26.96
N LYS A 105 -5.04 10.48 -28.10
CA LYS A 105 -3.89 9.57 -28.12
C LYS A 105 -2.56 10.23 -27.75
N VAL A 106 -2.43 11.50 -28.05
CA VAL A 106 -1.23 12.31 -27.79
C VAL A 106 -1.48 13.38 -26.73
N GLU A 107 -2.60 13.30 -26.02
CA GLU A 107 -2.91 14.20 -24.91
C GLU A 107 -1.82 14.11 -23.82
N GLY A 108 -1.43 15.25 -23.26
CA GLY A 108 -0.37 15.32 -22.25
C GLY A 108 1.02 14.89 -22.77
N ASN A 109 1.27 14.96 -24.07
CA ASN A 109 2.61 14.71 -24.62
C ASN A 109 3.62 15.80 -24.19
N PRO A 110 4.92 15.51 -24.15
CA PRO A 110 5.92 16.47 -23.64
C PRO A 110 6.37 17.51 -24.68
N TYR A 111 5.79 17.53 -25.87
CA TYR A 111 6.21 18.39 -26.98
C TYR A 111 5.29 19.61 -27.17
N SER A 112 4.30 19.77 -26.30
CA SER A 112 3.39 20.90 -26.29
C SER A 112 2.99 21.25 -24.85
N PRO A 113 2.61 22.52 -24.58
CA PRO A 113 2.00 22.91 -23.31
C PRO A 113 0.79 22.04 -22.97
N LEU A 114 0.60 21.76 -21.68
CA LEU A 114 -0.56 21.03 -21.19
C LEU A 114 -1.80 21.91 -21.28
N ASP A 115 -2.80 21.47 -22.03
CA ASP A 115 -4.08 22.16 -22.08
C ASP A 115 -4.99 21.82 -20.87
N ALA A 116 -6.06 22.59 -20.68
CA ALA A 116 -6.95 22.45 -19.55
C ALA A 116 -7.76 21.14 -19.57
N GLU A 117 -8.10 20.62 -20.76
CA GLU A 117 -8.82 19.34 -20.90
C GLU A 117 -7.92 18.19 -20.46
N ALA A 118 -6.69 18.14 -20.94
CA ALA A 118 -5.67 17.18 -20.57
C ALA A 118 -5.35 17.23 -19.06
N GLN A 119 -5.15 18.44 -18.52
CA GLN A 119 -4.91 18.65 -17.10
C GLN A 119 -6.07 18.11 -16.24
N SER A 120 -7.30 18.40 -16.62
CA SER A 120 -8.49 17.94 -15.91
C SER A 120 -8.61 16.42 -15.93
N PHE A 121 -8.33 15.79 -17.07
CA PHE A 121 -8.31 14.34 -17.19
C PHE A 121 -7.21 13.71 -16.31
N MET A 122 -5.98 14.22 -16.37
CA MET A 122 -4.89 13.75 -15.51
C MET A 122 -5.23 13.90 -14.03
N GLN A 123 -5.84 15.02 -13.62
CA GLN A 123 -6.28 15.23 -12.24
C GLN A 123 -7.34 14.20 -11.83
N SER A 124 -8.33 13.94 -12.66
CA SER A 124 -9.36 12.94 -12.35
C SER A 124 -8.75 11.54 -12.11
N ARG A 125 -7.71 11.17 -12.86
CA ARG A 125 -7.00 9.88 -12.64
C ARG A 125 -6.24 9.85 -11.32
N VAL A 126 -5.60 10.95 -10.94
CA VAL A 126 -4.94 11.10 -9.64
C VAL A 126 -5.96 10.99 -8.50
N ASP A 127 -7.11 11.65 -8.65
CA ASP A 127 -8.20 11.63 -7.66
C ASP A 127 -8.80 10.23 -7.48
N ASP A 128 -9.00 9.49 -8.57
CA ASP A 128 -9.49 8.11 -8.53
C ASP A 128 -8.54 7.19 -7.74
N TYR A 129 -7.24 7.26 -8.03
CA TYR A 129 -6.25 6.46 -7.30
C TYR A 129 -6.11 6.89 -5.84
N TYR A 130 -6.17 8.20 -5.56
CA TYR A 130 -6.14 8.71 -4.20
C TYR A 130 -7.37 8.26 -3.39
N ALA A 131 -8.54 8.28 -4.00
CA ALA A 131 -9.77 7.77 -3.38
C ALA A 131 -9.66 6.26 -3.06
N ALA A 132 -9.17 5.47 -4.00
CA ALA A 132 -8.93 4.03 -3.79
C ALA A 132 -7.91 3.78 -2.67
N PHE A 133 -6.79 4.52 -2.67
CA PHE A 133 -5.75 4.41 -1.65
C PHE A 133 -6.27 4.75 -0.26
N THR A 134 -6.90 5.92 -0.09
CA THR A 134 -7.44 6.35 1.21
C THR A 134 -8.53 5.41 1.74
N LYS A 135 -9.36 4.84 0.87
CA LYS A 135 -10.35 3.82 1.23
C LYS A 135 -9.68 2.53 1.71
N ALA A 136 -8.63 2.08 1.05
CA ALA A 136 -7.89 0.88 1.45
C ALA A 136 -7.18 1.08 2.80
N VAL A 137 -6.55 2.24 3.02
CA VAL A 137 -5.94 2.59 4.32
C VAL A 137 -6.99 2.63 5.43
N ALA A 138 -8.13 3.29 5.19
CA ALA A 138 -9.23 3.34 6.15
C ALA A 138 -9.68 1.93 6.57
N ARG A 139 -9.85 1.04 5.59
CA ARG A 139 -10.21 -0.37 5.82
C ARG A 139 -9.10 -1.13 6.56
N GLY A 140 -7.85 -0.99 6.14
CA GLY A 140 -6.70 -1.69 6.71
C GLY A 140 -6.41 -1.28 8.15
N ARG A 141 -6.54 0.01 8.45
CA ARG A 141 -6.29 0.59 9.77
C ARG A 141 -7.52 0.69 10.67
N GLY A 142 -8.71 0.30 10.19
CA GLY A 142 -9.96 0.43 10.95
C GLY A 142 -10.27 1.89 11.33
N ALA A 143 -9.94 2.84 10.44
CA ALA A 143 -10.06 4.28 10.69
C ALA A 143 -11.09 4.91 9.75
N PRO A 144 -11.76 6.01 10.17
CA PRO A 144 -12.59 6.79 9.27
C PRO A 144 -11.77 7.40 8.12
N ILE A 145 -12.34 7.49 6.92
CA ILE A 145 -11.68 8.11 5.75
C ILE A 145 -11.23 9.56 6.03
N ALA A 146 -12.02 10.32 6.79
CA ALA A 146 -11.66 11.68 7.20
C ALA A 146 -10.33 11.69 7.99
N GLN A 147 -10.15 10.77 8.94
CA GLN A 147 -8.90 10.65 9.68
C GLN A 147 -7.71 10.32 8.77
N VAL A 148 -7.92 9.51 7.73
CA VAL A 148 -6.86 9.21 6.76
C VAL A 148 -6.47 10.45 5.95
N ARG A 149 -7.45 11.22 5.49
CA ARG A 149 -7.24 12.39 4.61
C ARG A 149 -6.74 13.63 5.35
N GLU A 150 -7.19 13.83 6.58
CA GLU A 150 -6.88 15.02 7.38
C GLU A 150 -5.71 14.79 8.36
N GLY A 151 -5.46 13.51 8.69
CA GLY A 151 -4.33 13.04 9.49
C GLY A 151 -3.37 12.18 8.66
N MET A 152 -2.71 11.23 9.31
CA MET A 152 -1.81 10.24 8.70
C MET A 152 -0.79 10.83 7.72
N GLY A 153 -0.26 12.02 8.06
CA GLY A 153 0.83 12.70 7.33
C GLY A 153 0.41 13.45 6.08
N GLN A 154 -0.80 13.31 5.56
CA GLN A 154 -1.32 14.04 4.38
C GLN A 154 -0.34 14.02 3.18
N GLY A 155 0.18 12.85 2.82
CA GLY A 155 1.17 12.68 1.77
C GLY A 155 2.63 12.75 2.25
N ARG A 156 2.90 13.01 3.54
CA ARG A 156 4.24 12.94 4.12
C ARG A 156 4.57 11.53 4.61
N VAL A 157 5.86 11.23 4.72
CA VAL A 157 6.36 10.10 5.52
C VAL A 157 6.50 10.55 6.96
N LEU A 158 6.13 9.67 7.88
CA LEU A 158 6.22 9.89 9.32
C LEU A 158 7.16 8.85 9.95
N GLY A 159 8.01 9.30 10.88
CA GLY A 159 8.82 8.41 11.71
C GLY A 159 7.96 7.54 12.63
N ALA A 160 8.56 6.52 13.20
CA ALA A 160 7.90 5.44 13.92
C ALA A 160 6.92 5.90 15.00
N ASP A 161 7.35 6.80 15.91
CA ASP A 161 6.51 7.28 17.02
C ASP A 161 5.29 8.07 16.51
N ALA A 162 5.49 8.95 15.55
CA ALA A 162 4.41 9.74 14.95
C ALA A 162 3.43 8.87 14.17
N ALA A 163 3.92 7.85 13.48
CA ALA A 163 3.10 6.89 12.74
C ALA A 163 2.24 6.04 13.70
N LEU A 164 2.82 5.58 14.81
CA LEU A 164 2.09 4.85 15.85
C LEU A 164 1.01 5.73 16.50
N ALA A 165 1.34 6.97 16.85
CA ALA A 165 0.39 7.91 17.44
C ALA A 165 -0.80 8.22 16.53
N GLN A 166 -0.62 8.15 15.19
CA GLN A 166 -1.67 8.37 14.20
C GLN A 166 -2.36 7.08 13.73
N ASN A 167 -2.15 5.96 14.41
CA ASN A 167 -2.71 4.65 14.04
C ASN A 167 -2.31 4.18 12.62
N MET A 168 -1.13 4.59 12.15
CA MET A 168 -0.62 4.16 10.85
C MET A 168 0.04 2.78 10.89
N VAL A 169 0.49 2.36 12.07
CA VAL A 169 1.08 1.05 12.36
C VAL A 169 0.53 0.50 13.68
N ASP A 170 0.68 -0.80 13.91
CA ASP A 170 0.24 -1.48 15.13
C ASP A 170 1.31 -1.48 16.23
N GLY A 171 2.55 -1.15 15.87
CA GLY A 171 3.64 -1.07 16.83
C GLY A 171 4.98 -0.75 16.20
N ILE A 172 5.95 -0.47 17.06
CA ILE A 172 7.35 -0.25 16.71
C ILE A 172 8.11 -1.49 17.15
N ALA A 173 8.72 -2.19 16.20
CA ALA A 173 9.47 -3.42 16.46
C ALA A 173 10.47 -3.69 15.34
N THR A 174 11.61 -4.30 15.66
CA THR A 174 12.54 -4.80 14.66
C THR A 174 11.98 -6.03 13.96
N LEU A 175 12.49 -6.34 12.77
CA LEU A 175 12.12 -7.56 12.06
C LEU A 175 12.32 -8.82 12.93
N ASP A 176 13.44 -8.89 13.66
CA ASP A 176 13.73 -9.99 14.59
C ASP A 176 12.70 -10.13 15.73
N ASP A 177 12.23 -9.01 16.28
CA ASP A 177 11.22 -9.04 17.32
C ASP A 177 9.87 -9.51 16.81
N VAL A 178 9.50 -9.09 15.60
CA VAL A 178 8.30 -9.58 14.92
C VAL A 178 8.39 -11.08 14.63
N ILE A 179 9.53 -11.56 14.13
CA ILE A 179 9.77 -13.00 13.93
C ILE A 179 9.67 -13.78 15.24
N LYS A 180 10.25 -13.27 16.33
CA LYS A 180 10.13 -13.88 17.67
C LYS A 180 8.67 -13.93 18.14
N LYS A 181 7.89 -12.85 17.91
CA LYS A 181 6.46 -12.80 18.19
C LYS A 181 5.70 -13.87 17.40
N MET A 182 5.93 -13.95 16.10
CA MET A 182 5.29 -14.96 15.22
C MET A 182 5.58 -16.39 15.68
N ARG A 183 6.84 -16.69 16.03
CA ARG A 183 7.23 -18.02 16.57
C ARG A 183 6.51 -18.34 17.88
N ARG A 184 6.34 -17.37 18.78
CA ARG A 184 5.59 -17.57 20.04
C ARG A 184 4.12 -17.89 19.75
N ASN A 185 3.50 -17.15 18.84
CA ASN A 185 2.11 -17.36 18.43
C ASN A 185 1.92 -18.76 17.83
N ALA A 186 2.81 -19.19 16.94
CA ALA A 186 2.78 -20.54 16.34
C ALA A 186 2.84 -21.63 17.41
N ARG A 187 3.74 -21.52 18.41
CA ARG A 187 3.85 -22.47 19.51
C ARG A 187 2.60 -22.51 20.42
N GLN A 188 1.91 -21.39 20.58
CA GLN A 188 0.65 -21.35 21.34
C GLN A 188 -0.49 -22.02 20.59
N LEU A 189 -0.58 -21.81 19.28
CA LEU A 189 -1.60 -22.42 18.43
C LEU A 189 -1.43 -23.94 18.28
N SER A 190 -0.20 -24.46 18.40
CA SER A 190 0.11 -25.88 18.35
C SER A 190 -0.17 -26.65 19.66
N LYS A 191 -0.54 -25.97 20.76
CA LYS A 191 -0.89 -26.65 22.01
C LYS A 191 -2.25 -27.37 21.85
N PRO A 192 -2.40 -28.62 22.37
CA PRO A 192 -3.60 -29.44 22.16
C PRO A 192 -4.93 -28.77 22.54
N GLY A 193 -4.93 -27.91 23.57
CA GLY A 193 -6.14 -27.20 23.98
C GLY A 193 -6.57 -26.06 23.00
N ALA A 194 -5.61 -25.35 22.42
CA ALA A 194 -5.88 -24.30 21.45
C ALA A 194 -6.38 -24.87 20.11
N MET A 195 -5.87 -26.03 19.73
CA MET A 195 -6.29 -26.75 18.52
C MET A 195 -7.75 -27.24 18.62
N ARG A 196 -8.19 -27.74 19.79
CA ARG A 196 -9.60 -28.09 20.04
C ARG A 196 -10.56 -26.89 19.99
N LEU A 197 -10.15 -25.75 20.56
CA LEU A 197 -10.94 -24.50 20.51
C LEU A 197 -11.08 -23.96 19.11
N ARG A 198 -10.04 -24.05 18.28
CA ARG A 198 -10.08 -23.64 16.87
C ARG A 198 -11.02 -24.53 16.07
N GLN A 199 -10.91 -25.87 16.22
CA GLN A 199 -11.81 -26.83 15.56
C GLN A 199 -13.27 -26.62 15.97
N ALA A 200 -13.56 -26.34 17.25
CA ALA A 200 -14.91 -26.03 17.72
C ALA A 200 -15.45 -24.72 17.13
N ARG A 201 -14.62 -23.68 17.01
CA ARG A 201 -15.01 -22.40 16.40
C ARG A 201 -15.27 -22.55 14.90
N ASP A 202 -14.43 -23.29 14.20
CA ASP A 202 -14.55 -23.52 12.76
C ASP A 202 -15.79 -24.40 12.45
N ALA A 203 -16.14 -25.33 13.32
CA ALA A 203 -17.37 -26.12 13.23
C ALA A 203 -18.64 -25.28 13.47
N LEU A 204 -18.58 -24.29 14.39
CA LEU A 204 -19.69 -23.34 14.63
C LEU A 204 -19.90 -22.34 13.50
N ALA A 205 -18.87 -22.01 12.75
CA ALA A 205 -18.95 -21.09 11.62
C ALA A 205 -19.54 -21.74 10.35
N LEU A 206 -19.73 -23.06 10.35
CA LEU A 206 -20.34 -23.84 9.27
C LEU A 206 -21.82 -24.16 9.50
N LEU A 207 -22.39 -23.75 10.65
CA LEU A 207 -23.81 -23.81 11.00
C LEU A 207 -24.50 -22.45 10.79
#